data_24ea9501dddf4cde80905520da167c61
#
_entry.id   24ea9501dddf4cde80905520da167c61
#
_cell.length_a   1.000
_cell.length_b   1.000
_cell.length_c   1.000
_cell.angle_alpha   90.00
_cell.angle_beta   90.00
_cell.angle_gamma   90.00
#
_symmetry.space_group_name_H-M   'P 1'
#
loop_
_entity.id
_entity.type
_entity.pdbx_description
1 polymer ?
#
loop_
_entity_poly.entity_id
_entity_poly.type
_entity_poly.pdbx_seq_one_letter_code
_entity_poly.pdbx_strand_id
1 'polypeptide(L)'
;MNKITLNRGSMEENINFTDAERTAMNLALELAGKARERGDVPIGAVILYDGLKPDSPMGRLCREKGIFPGEILGTGFNQRNFHGNALCHAEILAIEEACKKIGDWRLEDCTLYVNLEPCPMCAGAILQARIPVSYTHLTLPTSYSV
;
A
#
# COMPACT_ATOMS: atom_id res chain seq x y z
N MET A 1 -7.42 0.75 13.06
CA MET A 1 -6.76 1.12 11.79
C MET A 1 -6.53 2.63 11.80
N ASN A 2 -5.29 3.05 11.64
CA ASN A 2 -4.92 4.46 11.68
C ASN A 2 -4.66 4.98 10.27
N LYS A 3 -5.18 6.17 9.99
CA LYS A 3 -4.94 6.84 8.72
C LYS A 3 -3.72 7.74 8.85
N ILE A 4 -2.76 7.53 7.98
CA ILE A 4 -1.59 8.39 7.88
C ILE A 4 -1.62 9.07 6.52
N THR A 5 -1.77 10.38 6.53
CA THR A 5 -1.68 11.16 5.31
C THR A 5 -0.26 11.69 5.20
N LEU A 6 0.43 11.41 4.11
CA LEU A 6 1.82 11.81 3.94
C LEU A 6 2.05 13.32 4.02
N ASN A 7 1.00 14.10 3.84
CA ASN A 7 1.05 15.57 3.87
C ASN A 7 0.54 16.20 5.16
N ARG A 8 0.01 15.44 6.09
CA ARG A 8 -0.52 15.98 7.35
C ARG A 8 -0.44 14.94 8.45
N GLY A 9 0.16 15.31 9.55
CA GLY A 9 0.23 14.46 10.74
C GLY A 9 -1.02 14.49 11.62
N SER A 10 -2.20 14.67 11.05
CA SER A 10 -3.43 14.63 11.84
C SER A 10 -4.04 13.24 11.80
N MET A 11 -4.24 12.65 12.96
CA MET A 11 -5.07 11.46 13.10
C MET A 11 -6.53 11.91 13.17
N GLU A 12 -7.33 11.46 12.23
CA GLU A 12 -8.76 11.66 12.30
C GLU A 12 -9.38 10.54 13.10
N GLU A 13 -10.09 10.88 14.14
CA GLU A 13 -10.89 9.94 14.91
C GLU A 13 -12.17 9.63 14.12
N ASN A 14 -12.65 8.39 14.20
CA ASN A 14 -13.93 7.95 13.63
C ASN A 14 -14.01 7.93 12.09
N ILE A 15 -12.99 7.37 11.42
CA ILE A 15 -13.07 7.16 9.98
C ILE A 15 -13.91 5.92 9.68
N ASN A 16 -14.96 6.11 8.88
CA ASN A 16 -15.74 5.00 8.33
C ASN A 16 -15.04 4.44 7.11
N PHE A 17 -14.57 3.19 7.20
CA PHE A 17 -13.93 2.52 6.10
C PHE A 17 -14.96 1.86 5.20
N THR A 18 -14.78 1.99 3.89
CA THR A 18 -15.59 1.27 2.91
C THR A 18 -15.27 -0.22 2.94
N ASP A 19 -16.13 -1.03 2.32
CA ASP A 19 -15.89 -2.47 2.21
C ASP A 19 -14.61 -2.76 1.43
N ALA A 20 -14.32 -1.98 0.40
CA ALA A 20 -13.08 -2.12 -0.38
C ALA A 20 -11.84 -1.86 0.48
N GLU A 21 -11.88 -0.84 1.31
CA GLU A 21 -10.78 -0.51 2.22
C GLU A 21 -10.55 -1.60 3.26
N ARG A 22 -11.63 -2.14 3.85
CA ARG A 22 -11.55 -3.25 4.80
C ARG A 22 -11.01 -4.50 4.16
N THR A 23 -11.47 -4.81 2.95
CA THR A 23 -10.98 -5.95 2.17
C THR A 23 -9.48 -5.81 1.90
N ALA A 24 -9.03 -4.62 1.52
CA ALA A 24 -7.61 -4.36 1.28
C ALA A 24 -6.77 -4.57 2.55
N MET A 25 -7.21 -4.06 3.69
CA MET A 25 -6.49 -4.25 4.95
C MET A 25 -6.49 -5.72 5.40
N ASN A 26 -7.61 -6.41 5.25
CA ASN A 26 -7.67 -7.84 5.58
C ASN A 26 -6.74 -8.66 4.69
N LEU A 27 -6.65 -8.33 3.41
CA LEU A 27 -5.71 -8.98 2.51
C LEU A 27 -4.26 -8.71 2.92
N ALA A 28 -3.94 -7.48 3.33
CA ALA A 28 -2.60 -7.17 3.83
C ALA A 28 -2.23 -8.04 5.04
N LEU A 29 -3.18 -8.27 5.95
CA LEU A 29 -2.97 -9.14 7.10
C LEU A 29 -2.78 -10.61 6.70
N GLU A 30 -3.53 -11.10 5.72
CA GLU A 30 -3.35 -12.44 5.18
C GLU A 30 -1.96 -12.61 4.54
N LEU A 31 -1.54 -11.60 3.79
CA LEU A 31 -0.21 -11.60 3.16
C LEU A 31 0.92 -11.56 4.20
N ALA A 32 0.71 -10.86 5.30
CA ALA A 32 1.64 -10.88 6.44
C ALA A 32 1.79 -12.30 7.00
N GLY A 33 0.69 -13.04 7.08
CA GLY A 33 0.71 -14.45 7.48
C GLY A 33 1.54 -15.33 6.54
N LYS A 34 1.48 -15.07 5.24
CA LYS A 34 2.31 -15.79 4.26
C LYS A 34 3.80 -15.52 4.46
N ALA A 35 4.18 -14.28 4.76
CA ALA A 35 5.56 -13.94 5.07
C ALA A 35 6.05 -14.73 6.30
N ARG A 36 5.24 -14.76 7.35
CA ARG A 36 5.54 -15.51 8.58
C ARG A 36 5.76 -17.00 8.28
N GLU A 37 4.91 -17.61 7.49
CA GLU A 37 5.01 -19.03 7.12
C GLU A 37 6.33 -19.34 6.40
N ARG A 38 6.90 -18.37 5.72
CA ARG A 38 8.16 -18.49 4.98
C ARG A 38 9.39 -18.05 5.78
N GLY A 39 9.22 -17.75 7.06
CA GLY A 39 10.32 -17.36 7.93
C GLY A 39 10.76 -15.92 7.79
N ASP A 40 9.91 -15.07 7.21
CA ASP A 40 10.15 -13.63 7.10
C ASP A 40 9.32 -12.84 8.11
N VAL A 41 9.72 -11.59 8.33
CA VAL A 41 8.94 -10.68 9.19
C VAL A 41 7.53 -10.53 8.61
N PRO A 42 6.47 -10.68 9.42
CA PRO A 42 5.08 -10.73 8.92
C PRO A 42 4.56 -9.36 8.51
N ILE A 43 4.88 -8.94 7.32
CA ILE A 43 4.42 -7.69 6.72
C ILE A 43 3.76 -8.00 5.38
N GLY A 44 2.56 -7.46 5.18
CA GLY A 44 1.82 -7.53 3.94
C GLY A 44 1.38 -6.14 3.51
N ALA A 45 1.31 -5.89 2.21
CA ALA A 45 0.94 -4.61 1.63
C ALA A 45 0.00 -4.79 0.46
N VAL A 46 -0.96 -3.89 0.34
CA VAL A 46 -1.97 -3.88 -0.73
C VAL A 46 -2.15 -2.45 -1.23
N ILE A 47 -2.19 -2.26 -2.53
CA ILE A 47 -2.46 -0.97 -3.16
C ILE A 47 -3.83 -1.02 -3.82
N LEU A 48 -4.70 -0.12 -3.39
CA LEU A 48 -6.08 0.01 -3.85
C LEU A 48 -6.22 1.25 -4.73
N TYR A 49 -6.89 1.10 -5.87
CA TYR A 49 -7.25 2.21 -6.74
C TYR A 49 -8.50 2.91 -6.21
N ASP A 50 -8.38 4.20 -5.88
CA ASP A 50 -9.49 4.97 -5.29
C ASP A 50 -10.44 5.58 -6.31
N GLY A 51 -9.94 5.95 -7.47
CA GLY A 51 -10.77 6.51 -8.53
C GLY A 51 -11.30 7.92 -8.26
N LEU A 52 -10.59 8.70 -7.45
CA LEU A 52 -10.98 10.08 -7.10
C LEU A 52 -10.44 11.13 -8.06
N LYS A 53 -9.49 10.75 -8.90
CA LYS A 53 -8.80 11.65 -9.83
C LYS A 53 -8.85 11.08 -11.25
N PRO A 54 -10.04 11.01 -11.86
CA PRO A 54 -10.20 10.36 -13.17
C PRO A 54 -9.43 11.03 -14.30
N ASP A 55 -9.13 12.32 -14.16
CA ASP A 55 -8.40 13.09 -15.18
C ASP A 55 -6.89 13.12 -14.97
N SER A 56 -6.39 12.49 -13.90
CA SER A 56 -4.96 12.32 -13.70
C SER A 56 -4.36 11.40 -14.78
N PRO A 57 -3.04 11.44 -15.03
CA PRO A 57 -2.40 10.50 -15.95
C PRO A 57 -2.73 9.04 -15.61
N MET A 58 -2.68 8.68 -14.34
CA MET A 58 -3.05 7.35 -13.86
C MET A 58 -4.53 7.04 -14.12
N GLY A 59 -5.41 7.99 -13.82
CA GLY A 59 -6.85 7.80 -14.01
C GLY A 59 -7.23 7.54 -15.46
N ARG A 60 -6.56 8.21 -16.39
CA ARG A 60 -6.76 7.98 -17.83
C ARG A 60 -6.31 6.59 -18.25
N LEU A 61 -5.13 6.17 -17.78
CA LEU A 61 -4.62 4.83 -18.07
C LEU A 61 -5.53 3.74 -17.50
N CYS A 62 -6.01 3.91 -16.28
CA CYS A 62 -6.94 2.96 -15.69
C CYS A 62 -8.22 2.83 -16.50
N ARG A 63 -8.77 3.97 -16.94
CA ARG A 63 -9.96 3.97 -17.79
C ARG A 63 -9.74 3.25 -19.11
N GLU A 64 -8.63 3.51 -19.77
CA GLU A 64 -8.27 2.83 -21.02
C GLU A 64 -8.12 1.32 -20.83
N LYS A 65 -7.62 0.89 -19.70
CA LYS A 65 -7.39 -0.53 -19.39
C LYS A 65 -8.59 -1.24 -18.78
N GLY A 66 -9.68 -0.52 -18.54
CA GLY A 66 -10.86 -1.09 -17.90
C GLY A 66 -10.65 -1.41 -16.40
N ILE A 67 -9.81 -0.65 -15.75
CA ILE A 67 -9.58 -0.75 -14.32
C ILE A 67 -10.53 0.18 -13.60
N PHE A 68 -11.34 -0.35 -12.68
CA PHE A 68 -12.38 0.41 -11.98
C PHE A 68 -11.95 0.77 -10.56
N PRO A 69 -12.52 1.87 -10.01
CA PRO A 69 -12.33 2.21 -8.59
C PRO A 69 -12.65 1.03 -7.68
N GLY A 70 -11.84 0.82 -6.65
CA GLY A 70 -11.96 -0.31 -5.73
C GLY A 70 -11.18 -1.54 -6.14
N GLU A 71 -10.55 -1.55 -7.30
CA GLU A 71 -9.69 -2.66 -7.70
C GLU A 71 -8.34 -2.60 -7.00
N ILE A 72 -7.83 -3.77 -6.65
CA ILE A 72 -6.50 -3.94 -6.10
C ILE A 72 -5.50 -3.99 -7.25
N LEU A 73 -4.53 -3.07 -7.22
CA LEU A 73 -3.53 -2.95 -8.28
C LEU A 73 -2.25 -3.69 -7.99
N GLY A 74 -1.89 -3.83 -6.73
CA GLY A 74 -0.67 -4.49 -6.34
C GLY A 74 -0.76 -5.06 -4.94
N THR A 75 -0.07 -6.17 -4.75
CA THR A 75 0.05 -6.84 -3.46
C THR A 75 1.49 -7.26 -3.24
N GLY A 76 1.87 -7.38 -1.97
CA GLY A 76 3.18 -7.87 -1.63
C GLY A 76 3.22 -8.38 -0.20
N PHE A 77 4.14 -9.27 0.07
CA PHE A 77 4.49 -9.65 1.42
C PHE A 77 6.01 -9.74 1.53
N ASN A 78 6.53 -9.54 2.72
CA ASN A 78 7.97 -9.49 2.93
C ASN A 78 8.61 -10.81 2.53
N GLN A 79 9.60 -10.74 1.64
CA GLN A 79 10.32 -11.89 1.09
C GLN A 79 11.84 -11.67 1.13
N ARG A 80 12.30 -10.81 2.03
CA ARG A 80 13.72 -10.46 2.15
C ARG A 80 14.60 -11.68 2.36
N ASN A 81 14.25 -12.52 3.32
CA ASN A 81 15.03 -13.73 3.60
C ASN A 81 14.85 -14.78 2.53
N PHE A 82 13.62 -14.96 2.05
CA PHE A 82 13.30 -15.96 1.04
C PHE A 82 14.10 -15.75 -0.25
N HIS A 83 14.22 -14.49 -0.71
CA HIS A 83 14.97 -14.16 -1.92
C HIS A 83 16.43 -13.75 -1.65
N GLY A 84 16.81 -13.62 -0.38
CA GLY A 84 18.15 -13.09 -0.07
C GLY A 84 18.36 -11.68 -0.62
N ASN A 85 17.32 -10.85 -0.62
CA ASN A 85 17.32 -9.53 -1.22
C ASN A 85 16.72 -8.50 -0.27
N ALA A 86 17.55 -7.54 0.14
CA ALA A 86 17.16 -6.49 1.09
C ALA A 86 16.03 -5.60 0.59
N LEU A 87 15.78 -5.54 -0.72
CA LEU A 87 14.73 -4.71 -1.31
C LEU A 87 13.37 -5.39 -1.34
N CYS A 88 13.28 -6.69 -1.10
CA CYS A 88 12.04 -7.46 -1.17
C CYS A 88 11.12 -7.23 0.03
N HIS A 89 10.83 -5.98 0.33
CA HIS A 89 9.82 -5.60 1.30
C HIS A 89 8.43 -5.61 0.66
N ALA A 90 7.42 -5.87 1.48
CA ALA A 90 6.02 -5.96 1.02
C ALA A 90 5.59 -4.73 0.20
N GLU A 91 5.93 -3.55 0.68
CA GLU A 91 5.54 -2.29 0.05
C GLU A 91 6.21 -2.11 -1.33
N ILE A 92 7.49 -2.46 -1.43
CA ILE A 92 8.23 -2.38 -2.70
C ILE A 92 7.60 -3.33 -3.73
N LEU A 93 7.31 -4.56 -3.34
CA LEU A 93 6.70 -5.56 -4.23
C LEU A 93 5.31 -5.13 -4.67
N ALA A 94 4.50 -4.56 -3.77
CA ALA A 94 3.18 -4.06 -4.10
C ALA A 94 3.24 -2.88 -5.09
N ILE A 95 4.18 -1.96 -4.89
CA ILE A 95 4.41 -0.82 -5.81
C ILE A 95 4.82 -1.32 -7.19
N GLU A 96 5.77 -2.24 -7.25
CA GLU A 96 6.23 -2.80 -8.53
C GLU A 96 5.08 -3.44 -9.32
N GLU A 97 4.25 -4.24 -8.65
CA GLU A 97 3.10 -4.90 -9.29
C GLU A 97 2.09 -3.87 -9.78
N ALA A 98 1.76 -2.87 -8.97
CA ALA A 98 0.80 -1.82 -9.34
C ALA A 98 1.30 -1.01 -10.55
N CYS A 99 2.56 -0.60 -10.55
CA CYS A 99 3.16 0.12 -11.67
C CYS A 99 3.12 -0.70 -12.96
N LYS A 100 3.39 -1.99 -12.86
CA LYS A 100 3.32 -2.91 -13.99
C LYS A 100 1.91 -3.00 -14.55
N LYS A 101 0.92 -3.11 -13.67
CA LYS A 101 -0.48 -3.27 -14.06
C LYS A 101 -1.01 -2.06 -14.81
N ILE A 102 -0.68 -0.84 -14.34
CA ILE A 102 -1.15 0.39 -15.00
C ILE A 102 -0.22 0.86 -16.12
N GLY A 103 1.01 0.40 -16.17
CA GLY A 103 1.99 0.81 -17.17
C GLY A 103 2.57 2.21 -16.93
N ASP A 104 2.58 2.67 -15.68
CA ASP A 104 3.14 3.97 -15.29
C ASP A 104 3.65 3.88 -13.85
N TRP A 105 4.53 4.81 -13.48
CA TRP A 105 5.12 4.87 -12.15
C TRP A 105 4.28 5.70 -11.16
N ARG A 106 3.34 6.49 -11.65
CA ARG A 106 2.53 7.39 -10.82
C ARG A 106 1.30 6.68 -10.26
N LEU A 107 1.24 6.58 -8.95
CA LEU A 107 0.13 5.96 -8.22
C LEU A 107 -0.64 7.01 -7.41
N GLU A 108 -0.88 8.16 -8.00
CA GLU A 108 -1.43 9.35 -7.33
C GLU A 108 -2.89 9.24 -6.92
N ASP A 109 -3.59 8.22 -7.40
CA ASP A 109 -4.99 7.96 -7.05
C ASP A 109 -5.16 6.61 -6.35
N CYS A 110 -4.18 6.26 -5.54
CA CYS A 110 -4.15 5.00 -4.80
C CYS A 110 -4.01 5.23 -3.31
N THR A 111 -4.39 4.21 -2.55
CA THR A 111 -4.11 4.10 -1.11
C THR A 111 -3.33 2.83 -0.85
N LEU A 112 -2.30 2.91 -0.04
CA LEU A 112 -1.54 1.76 0.43
C LEU A 112 -2.07 1.29 1.78
N TYR A 113 -2.26 -0.02 1.90
CA TYR A 113 -2.63 -0.69 3.16
C TYR A 113 -1.49 -1.61 3.55
N VAL A 114 -0.97 -1.43 4.75
CA VAL A 114 0.13 -2.24 5.27
C VAL A 114 -0.08 -2.45 6.77
N ASN A 115 0.29 -3.61 7.28
CA ASN A 115 0.03 -3.93 8.69
C ASN A 115 1.11 -3.44 9.65
N LEU A 116 2.20 -2.89 9.13
CA LEU A 116 3.26 -2.29 9.93
C LEU A 116 3.72 -1.01 9.26
N GLU A 117 4.09 0.00 10.05
CA GLU A 117 4.55 1.26 9.52
C GLU A 117 5.79 1.08 8.62
N PRO A 118 5.80 1.68 7.42
CA PRO A 118 6.91 1.53 6.48
C PRO A 118 8.25 2.00 7.04
N CYS A 119 9.30 1.25 6.73
CA CYS A 119 10.66 1.67 7.01
C CYS A 119 11.07 2.87 6.13
N PRO A 120 12.21 3.53 6.39
CA PRO A 120 12.63 4.68 5.58
C PRO A 120 12.74 4.40 4.08
N MET A 121 13.22 3.22 3.67
CA MET A 121 13.28 2.84 2.26
C MET A 121 11.88 2.79 1.63
N CYS A 122 10.94 2.13 2.29
CA CYS A 122 9.58 1.99 1.79
C CYS A 122 8.82 3.31 1.84
N ALA A 123 9.02 4.12 2.87
CA ALA A 123 8.43 5.45 2.94
C ALA A 123 8.92 6.33 1.77
N GLY A 124 10.20 6.26 1.44
CA GLY A 124 10.76 6.94 0.28
C GLY A 124 10.16 6.45 -1.03
N ALA A 125 9.99 5.14 -1.16
CA ALA A 125 9.36 4.55 -2.35
C ALA A 125 7.90 4.99 -2.51
N ILE A 126 7.14 5.04 -1.41
CA ILE A 126 5.76 5.51 -1.40
C ILE A 126 5.69 6.97 -1.89
N LEU A 127 6.58 7.81 -1.43
CA LEU A 127 6.68 9.20 -1.87
C LEU A 127 7.04 9.30 -3.35
N GLN A 128 8.01 8.52 -3.80
CA GLN A 128 8.44 8.51 -5.20
C GLN A 128 7.32 8.05 -6.13
N ALA A 129 6.52 7.08 -5.71
CA ALA A 129 5.38 6.59 -6.46
C ALA A 129 4.16 7.53 -6.40
N ARG A 130 4.22 8.62 -5.64
CA ARG A 130 3.15 9.61 -5.48
C ARG A 130 1.89 9.05 -4.82
N ILE A 131 2.01 8.03 -3.99
CA ILE A 131 0.86 7.50 -3.23
C ILE A 131 0.51 8.51 -2.13
N PRO A 132 -0.70 9.12 -2.16
CA PRO A 132 -1.02 10.22 -1.25
C PRO A 132 -1.41 9.77 0.16
N VAL A 133 -1.89 8.53 0.29
CA VAL A 133 -2.42 8.03 1.57
C VAL A 133 -1.91 6.62 1.84
N SER A 134 -1.51 6.38 3.08
CA SER A 134 -1.15 5.06 3.58
C SER A 134 -1.91 4.80 4.87
N TYR A 135 -2.51 3.61 4.98
CA TYR A 135 -3.14 3.15 6.20
C TYR A 135 -2.34 2.01 6.81
N THR A 136 -2.11 2.10 8.11
CA THR A 136 -1.47 1.03 8.85
C THR A 136 -2.41 0.50 9.94
N HIS A 137 -2.40 -0.81 10.14
CA HIS A 137 -3.12 -1.44 11.23
C HIS A 137 -2.17 -1.57 12.42
N LEU A 138 -2.11 -0.52 13.22
CA LEU A 138 -1.26 -0.46 14.40
C LEU A 138 -2.11 -0.51 15.65
N THR A 139 -1.70 -1.33 16.60
CA THR A 139 -2.30 -1.39 17.93
C THR A 139 -1.57 -0.48 18.92
N LEU A 140 -0.37 -0.05 18.58
CA LEU A 140 0.46 0.81 19.42
C LEU A 140 1.00 1.97 18.59
N PRO A 141 1.23 3.15 19.23
CA PRO A 141 1.92 4.24 18.55
C PRO A 141 3.30 3.79 18.10
N THR A 142 3.68 4.12 16.90
CA THR A 142 5.02 3.84 16.41
C THR A 142 6.01 4.83 17.03
N SER A 143 7.17 4.32 17.39
CA SER A 143 8.25 5.13 17.95
C SER A 143 9.03 5.89 16.89
N TYR A 144 8.79 5.63 15.61
CA TYR A 144 9.41 6.36 14.53
C TYR A 144 8.33 6.78 13.55
N SER A 145 8.44 7.99 13.12
CA SER A 145 7.66 8.53 12.00
C SER A 145 8.62 8.83 10.87
N VAL A 146 8.18 8.56 9.72
CA VAL A 146 8.98 8.74 8.53
C VAL A 146 8.48 9.93 7.76
#